data_8a1aa31bcd79b52047132a3da77cd82b
#
_entry.id   8a1aa31bcd79b52047132a3da77cd82b
#
_cell.length_a   1.000
_cell.length_b   1.000
_cell.length_c   1.000
_cell.angle_alpha   90.00
_cell.angle_beta   90.00
_cell.angle_gamma   90.00
#
_symmetry.space_group_name_H-M   'P 1'
#
loop_
_entity.id
_entity.type
_entity.pdbx_description
1 polymer ?
#
loop_
_entity_poly.entity_id
_entity_poly.type
_entity_poly.pdbx_seq_one_letter_code
_entity_poly.pdbx_strand_id
1 'polypeptide(L)'
;MMLYKLIPPSVVTATIQLPTSKSISNRALIINALGKGIYPPENLSDCDDTQVMIKALTEEKETIDIMAAGTAMRFLTAYLSVTPGERTITGTARMQQRPIQILVNALRELGAEIEYTRNEGYPPVSYTHLTLPT
;
A
#
# COMPACT_ATOMS: atom_id res chain seq x y z
N MET A 1 6.50 -35.39 0.78
CA MET A 1 5.80 -34.61 1.83
C MET A 1 6.61 -34.71 3.10
N MET A 2 7.07 -33.58 3.65
CA MET A 2 7.88 -33.56 4.87
C MET A 2 6.93 -33.48 6.06
N LEU A 3 7.06 -34.41 7.01
CA LEU A 3 6.25 -34.44 8.22
C LEU A 3 7.08 -33.88 9.40
N TYR A 4 6.50 -32.96 10.16
CA TYR A 4 7.10 -32.40 11.35
C TYR A 4 6.34 -32.91 12.58
N LYS A 5 7.08 -33.36 13.60
CA LYS A 5 6.53 -33.70 14.92
C LYS A 5 6.86 -32.57 15.88
N LEU A 6 5.84 -31.94 16.44
CA LEU A 6 5.99 -30.94 17.50
C LEU A 6 5.95 -31.64 18.86
N ILE A 7 6.97 -31.43 19.66
CA ILE A 7 7.04 -31.94 21.05
C ILE A 7 7.09 -30.70 21.96
N PRO A 8 5.96 -30.32 22.54
CA PRO A 8 5.94 -29.14 23.43
C PRO A 8 6.67 -29.48 24.76
N PRO A 9 7.32 -28.47 25.40
CA PRO A 9 7.85 -28.61 26.71
C PRO A 9 6.70 -28.76 27.75
N SER A 10 7.00 -29.39 28.89
CA SER A 10 6.02 -29.60 29.98
C SER A 10 5.61 -28.29 30.67
N VAL A 11 6.47 -27.28 30.61
CA VAL A 11 6.21 -25.92 31.13
C VAL A 11 6.68 -24.90 30.11
N VAL A 12 5.82 -23.94 29.80
CA VAL A 12 6.16 -22.81 28.91
C VAL A 12 6.12 -21.53 29.74
N THR A 13 7.29 -20.90 29.89
CA THR A 13 7.39 -19.54 30.43
C THR A 13 8.21 -18.73 29.44
N ALA A 14 7.61 -17.71 28.85
CA ALA A 14 8.28 -16.86 27.85
C ALA A 14 7.76 -15.44 27.93
N THR A 15 8.65 -14.49 27.69
CA THR A 15 8.30 -13.10 27.38
C THR A 15 8.52 -12.87 25.89
N ILE A 16 7.48 -12.45 25.19
CA ILE A 16 7.53 -12.21 23.75
C ILE A 16 7.43 -10.70 23.50
N GLN A 17 8.44 -10.14 22.85
CA GLN A 17 8.40 -8.79 22.34
C GLN A 17 7.69 -8.81 20.98
N LEU A 18 6.49 -8.25 20.91
CA LEU A 18 5.75 -8.19 19.67
C LEU A 18 6.31 -7.08 18.76
N PRO A 19 6.43 -7.33 17.44
CA PRO A 19 6.75 -6.28 16.49
C PRO A 19 5.58 -5.29 16.38
N THR A 20 5.88 -4.11 15.88
CA THR A 20 4.88 -3.07 15.61
C THR A 20 3.86 -3.52 14.55
N SER A 21 2.62 -3.06 14.69
CA SER A 21 1.55 -3.43 13.77
C SER A 21 1.74 -2.81 12.38
N LYS A 22 1.91 -3.65 11.35
CA LYS A 22 1.90 -3.24 9.95
C LYS A 22 0.65 -2.44 9.59
N SER A 23 -0.51 -2.89 10.04
CA SER A 23 -1.78 -2.25 9.70
C SER A 23 -1.92 -0.86 10.30
N ILE A 24 -1.43 -0.64 11.50
CA ILE A 24 -1.40 0.69 12.12
C ILE A 24 -0.37 1.57 11.41
N SER A 25 0.83 1.07 11.17
CA SER A 25 1.91 1.79 10.51
C SER A 25 1.49 2.31 9.12
N ASN A 26 0.91 1.46 8.28
CA ASN A 26 0.49 1.86 6.94
C ASN A 26 -0.63 2.92 6.96
N ARG A 27 -1.55 2.85 7.92
CA ARG A 27 -2.58 3.89 8.08
C ARG A 27 -2.01 5.20 8.58
N ALA A 28 -1.13 5.15 9.57
CA ALA A 28 -0.46 6.33 10.11
C ALA A 28 0.35 7.06 9.02
N LEU A 29 1.04 6.32 8.15
CA LEU A 29 1.78 6.88 7.01
C LEU A 29 0.87 7.64 6.04
N ILE A 30 -0.28 7.06 5.67
CA ILE A 30 -1.25 7.73 4.77
C ILE A 30 -1.85 8.97 5.44
N ILE A 31 -2.25 8.88 6.71
CA ILE A 31 -2.79 10.03 7.45
C ILE A 31 -1.76 11.16 7.51
N ASN A 32 -0.51 10.82 7.82
CA ASN A 32 0.58 11.80 7.85
C ASN A 32 0.82 12.43 6.47
N ALA A 33 0.81 11.64 5.40
CA ALA A 33 1.00 12.14 4.05
C ALA A 33 -0.15 13.09 3.63
N LEU A 34 -1.39 12.75 3.92
CA LEU A 34 -2.56 13.63 3.71
C LEU A 34 -2.49 14.90 4.55
N GLY A 35 -1.94 14.82 5.75
CA GLY A 35 -1.67 15.96 6.66
C GLY A 35 -0.40 16.75 6.32
N LYS A 36 0.20 16.54 5.12
CA LYS A 36 1.43 17.21 4.66
C LYS A 36 2.69 16.91 5.47
N GLY A 37 2.73 15.77 6.15
CA GLY A 37 3.94 15.27 6.80
C GLY A 37 4.47 16.07 8.00
N ILE A 38 3.63 16.88 8.64
CA ILE A 38 4.04 17.77 9.75
C ILE A 38 4.52 16.98 10.97
N TYR A 39 3.92 15.83 11.22
CA TYR A 39 4.26 14.96 12.35
C TYR A 39 4.53 13.54 11.86
N PRO A 40 5.78 13.22 11.47
CA PRO A 40 6.11 11.90 10.98
C PRO A 40 5.82 10.83 12.05
N PRO A 41 5.13 9.74 11.69
CA PRO A 41 4.83 8.69 12.66
C PRO A 41 6.11 7.97 13.08
N GLU A 42 6.20 7.69 14.38
CA GLU A 42 7.31 6.97 15.00
C GLU A 42 6.96 5.50 15.20
N ASN A 43 7.96 4.68 15.51
CA ASN A 43 7.82 3.27 15.83
C ASN A 43 7.02 2.50 14.76
N LEU A 44 7.36 2.72 13.50
CA LEU A 44 6.76 2.03 12.36
C LEU A 44 7.20 0.57 12.29
N SER A 45 6.37 -0.26 11.69
CA SER A 45 6.71 -1.65 11.39
C SER A 45 7.88 -1.73 10.40
N ASP A 46 8.77 -2.67 10.61
CA ASP A 46 9.92 -2.98 9.74
C ASP A 46 9.57 -3.93 8.58
N CYS A 47 8.31 -4.38 8.48
CA CYS A 47 7.88 -5.30 7.44
C CYS A 47 7.93 -4.68 6.03
N ASP A 48 8.09 -5.53 5.01
CA ASP A 48 8.22 -5.14 3.61
C ASP A 48 7.09 -4.21 3.13
N ASP A 49 5.84 -4.50 3.48
CA ASP A 49 4.68 -3.67 3.10
C ASP A 49 4.82 -2.22 3.61
N THR A 50 5.31 -2.03 4.84
CA THR A 50 5.50 -0.69 5.42
C THR A 50 6.69 0.02 4.79
N GLN A 51 7.77 -0.70 4.51
CA GLN A 51 8.95 -0.13 3.81
C GLN A 51 8.58 0.34 2.39
N VAL A 52 7.76 -0.43 1.68
CA VAL A 52 7.22 -0.05 0.36
C VAL A 52 6.36 1.22 0.47
N MET A 53 5.52 1.34 1.49
CA MET A 53 4.71 2.54 1.74
C MET A 53 5.58 3.76 2.02
N ILE A 54 6.60 3.63 2.85
CA ILE A 54 7.54 4.72 3.15
C ILE A 54 8.19 5.22 1.85
N LYS A 55 8.76 4.31 1.07
CA LYS A 55 9.40 4.66 -0.22
C LYS A 55 8.44 5.36 -1.17
N ALA A 56 7.24 4.82 -1.33
CA ALA A 56 6.23 5.38 -2.23
C ALA A 56 5.80 6.80 -1.85
N LEU A 57 5.79 7.13 -0.55
CA LEU A 57 5.39 8.43 -0.03
C LEU A 57 6.53 9.45 0.06
N THR A 58 7.80 9.01 0.07
CA THR A 58 8.98 9.86 0.21
C THR A 58 9.76 10.06 -1.08
N GLU A 59 9.68 9.10 -2.01
CA GLU A 59 10.40 9.18 -3.29
C GLU A 59 9.49 9.75 -4.39
N GLU A 60 9.97 10.78 -5.08
CA GLU A 60 9.28 11.38 -6.23
C GLU A 60 9.56 10.57 -7.51
N LYS A 61 9.13 9.31 -7.53
CA LYS A 61 9.26 8.45 -8.71
C LYS A 61 7.97 8.44 -9.51
N GLU A 62 8.12 8.52 -10.82
CA GLU A 62 7.03 8.39 -11.79
C GLU A 62 6.36 7.00 -11.71
N THR A 63 7.16 5.95 -11.51
CA THR A 63 6.67 4.58 -11.33
C THR A 63 6.98 4.08 -9.93
N ILE A 64 5.95 3.65 -9.23
CA ILE A 64 6.00 3.11 -7.87
C ILE A 64 5.83 1.59 -7.96
N ASP A 65 6.89 0.84 -7.67
CA ASP A 65 6.80 -0.61 -7.54
C ASP A 65 6.49 -0.99 -6.08
N ILE A 66 5.28 -1.50 -5.88
CA ILE A 66 4.82 -1.93 -4.55
C ILE A 66 5.09 -3.40 -4.26
N MET A 67 5.85 -4.07 -5.10
CA MET A 67 6.19 -5.48 -4.97
C MET A 67 4.92 -6.35 -4.82
N ALA A 68 4.76 -7.05 -3.69
CA ALA A 68 3.60 -7.88 -3.38
C ALA A 68 2.65 -7.25 -2.33
N ALA A 69 2.84 -5.97 -1.99
CA ALA A 69 2.15 -5.26 -0.91
C ALA A 69 0.72 -4.84 -1.30
N GLY A 70 -0.24 -5.73 -1.14
CA GLY A 70 -1.64 -5.49 -1.52
C GLY A 70 -2.34 -4.36 -0.76
N THR A 71 -1.95 -4.11 0.48
CA THR A 71 -2.45 -2.97 1.26
C THR A 71 -1.89 -1.66 0.71
N ALA A 72 -0.60 -1.63 0.38
CA ALA A 72 0.04 -0.48 -0.25
C ALA A 72 -0.62 -0.13 -1.59
N MET A 73 -0.91 -1.13 -2.45
CA MET A 73 -1.65 -0.91 -3.71
C MET A 73 -2.93 -0.10 -3.47
N ARG A 74 -3.78 -0.55 -2.57
CA ARG A 74 -5.10 0.07 -2.35
C ARG A 74 -5.01 1.45 -1.70
N PHE A 75 -4.14 1.60 -0.71
CA PHE A 75 -3.97 2.88 -0.01
C PHE A 75 -3.34 3.93 -0.90
N LEU A 76 -2.31 3.57 -1.67
CA LEU A 76 -1.67 4.49 -2.60
C LEU A 76 -2.59 4.83 -3.80
N THR A 77 -3.41 3.88 -4.27
CA THR A 77 -4.44 4.15 -5.28
C THR A 77 -5.35 5.31 -4.85
N ALA A 78 -5.89 5.25 -3.63
CA ALA A 78 -6.73 6.31 -3.11
C ALA A 78 -5.95 7.61 -2.83
N TYR A 79 -4.74 7.51 -2.29
CA TYR A 79 -3.90 8.68 -1.99
C TYR A 79 -3.49 9.43 -3.26
N LEU A 80 -3.03 8.73 -4.29
CA LEU A 80 -2.57 9.34 -5.54
C LEU A 80 -3.72 9.97 -6.34
N SER A 81 -4.95 9.47 -6.21
CA SER A 81 -6.10 10.08 -6.88
C SER A 81 -6.48 11.46 -6.34
N VAL A 82 -5.99 11.84 -5.15
CA VAL A 82 -6.19 13.18 -4.54
C VAL A 82 -4.90 13.99 -4.41
N THR A 83 -3.78 13.46 -4.93
CA THR A 83 -2.46 14.11 -4.83
C THR A 83 -2.05 14.64 -6.20
N PRO A 84 -1.54 15.88 -6.32
CA PRO A 84 -1.08 16.41 -7.59
C PRO A 84 0.01 15.58 -8.26
N GLY A 85 -0.03 15.51 -9.59
CA GLY A 85 0.97 14.83 -10.41
C GLY A 85 0.41 13.61 -11.13
N GLU A 86 1.25 13.02 -11.96
CA GLU A 86 0.98 11.77 -12.67
C GLU A 86 1.93 10.70 -12.18
N ARG A 87 1.40 9.56 -11.78
CA ARG A 87 2.18 8.42 -11.28
C ARG A 87 1.57 7.09 -11.69
N THR A 88 2.43 6.10 -11.90
CA THR A 88 2.01 4.72 -12.19
C THR A 88 2.35 3.82 -11.01
N ILE A 89 1.39 3.01 -10.57
CA ILE A 89 1.65 1.95 -9.58
C ILE A 89 1.74 0.61 -10.30
N THR A 90 2.79 -0.13 -10.02
CA THR A 90 3.01 -1.50 -10.49
C THR A 90 3.39 -2.42 -9.33
N GLY A 91 3.63 -3.68 -9.62
CA GLY A 91 4.11 -4.66 -8.65
C GLY A 91 4.48 -5.97 -9.33
N THR A 92 4.79 -7.00 -8.54
CA THR A 92 5.13 -8.33 -9.04
C THR A 92 4.04 -8.90 -9.95
N ALA A 93 4.41 -9.88 -10.79
CA ALA A 93 3.46 -10.55 -11.68
C ALA A 93 2.21 -11.08 -10.93
N ARG A 94 2.38 -11.57 -9.71
CA ARG A 94 1.27 -11.99 -8.84
C ARG A 94 0.40 -10.81 -8.40
N MET A 95 0.98 -9.65 -8.13
CA MET A 95 0.24 -8.43 -7.78
C MET A 95 -0.59 -7.94 -8.97
N GLN A 96 -0.05 -8.01 -10.18
CA GLN A 96 -0.75 -7.63 -11.41
C GLN A 96 -1.95 -8.54 -11.75
N GLN A 97 -2.12 -9.65 -11.04
CA GLN A 97 -3.29 -10.53 -11.13
C GLN A 97 -4.32 -10.31 -10.01
N ARG A 98 -4.09 -9.34 -9.13
CA ARG A 98 -5.02 -9.01 -8.03
C ARG A 98 -5.93 -7.88 -8.45
N PRO A 99 -7.26 -8.10 -8.47
CA PRO A 99 -8.20 -7.09 -8.95
C PRO A 99 -8.26 -5.87 -8.02
N ILE A 100 -8.36 -4.68 -8.63
CA ILE A 100 -8.58 -3.39 -7.94
C ILE A 100 -9.75 -2.61 -8.55
N GLN A 101 -10.47 -3.22 -9.48
CA GLN A 101 -11.54 -2.58 -10.26
C GLN A 101 -12.61 -1.91 -9.40
N ILE A 102 -13.05 -2.56 -8.32
CA ILE A 102 -14.08 -1.99 -7.44
C ILE A 102 -13.62 -0.66 -6.84
N LEU A 103 -12.39 -0.59 -6.35
CA LEU A 103 -11.82 0.64 -5.81
C LEU A 103 -11.65 1.71 -6.89
N VAL A 104 -11.11 1.34 -8.05
CA VAL A 104 -10.90 2.26 -9.17
C VAL A 104 -12.24 2.83 -9.66
N ASN A 105 -13.26 2.01 -9.81
CA ASN A 105 -14.58 2.48 -10.22
C ASN A 105 -15.16 3.48 -9.22
N ALA A 106 -15.09 3.19 -7.92
CA ALA A 106 -15.54 4.11 -6.88
C ALA A 106 -14.78 5.45 -6.90
N LEU A 107 -13.47 5.42 -7.12
CA LEU A 107 -12.67 6.65 -7.24
C LEU A 107 -13.00 7.43 -8.53
N ARG A 108 -13.24 6.75 -9.65
CA ARG A 108 -13.69 7.37 -10.90
C ARG A 108 -15.06 8.04 -10.75
N GLU A 109 -16.00 7.44 -10.01
CA GLU A 109 -17.28 8.07 -9.69
C GLU A 109 -17.13 9.35 -8.86
N LEU A 110 -16.06 9.46 -8.07
CA LEU A 110 -15.68 10.67 -7.34
C LEU A 110 -14.90 11.68 -8.20
N GLY A 111 -14.62 11.35 -9.47
CA GLY A 111 -13.95 12.22 -10.41
C GLY A 111 -12.45 11.96 -10.60
N ALA A 112 -11.89 10.89 -10.04
CA ALA A 112 -10.49 10.54 -10.23
C ALA A 112 -10.23 10.07 -11.67
N GLU A 113 -9.15 10.56 -12.27
CA GLU A 113 -8.64 10.09 -13.55
C GLU A 113 -7.66 8.94 -13.31
N ILE A 114 -8.08 7.73 -13.62
CA ILE A 114 -7.33 6.50 -13.38
C ILE A 114 -7.39 5.63 -14.63
N GLU A 115 -6.24 5.21 -15.14
CA GLU A 115 -6.14 4.38 -16.33
C GLU A 115 -5.41 3.07 -16.04
N TYR A 116 -5.90 1.96 -16.59
CA TYR A 116 -5.19 0.70 -16.59
C TYR A 116 -4.20 0.67 -17.74
N THR A 117 -2.93 0.40 -17.45
CA THR A 117 -1.88 0.43 -18.49
C THR A 117 -1.77 -0.87 -19.27
N ARG A 118 -2.41 -1.96 -18.81
CA ARG A 118 -2.43 -3.27 -19.47
C ARG A 118 -3.82 -3.88 -19.49
N ASN A 119 -4.24 -4.53 -18.40
CA ASN A 119 -5.50 -5.26 -18.32
C ASN A 119 -6.52 -4.47 -17.50
N GLU A 120 -7.72 -4.28 -18.05
CA GLU A 120 -8.83 -3.63 -17.35
C GLU A 120 -9.12 -4.34 -16.01
N GLY A 121 -9.19 -3.57 -14.93
CA GLY A 121 -9.46 -4.08 -13.58
C GLY A 121 -8.22 -4.52 -12.79
N TYR A 122 -7.03 -4.50 -13.39
CA TYR A 122 -5.79 -5.01 -12.78
C TYR A 122 -4.63 -4.03 -12.91
N PRO A 123 -3.68 -4.03 -11.94
CA PRO A 123 -2.44 -3.27 -12.08
C PRO A 123 -1.61 -3.75 -13.30
N PRO A 124 -0.74 -2.91 -13.88
CA PRO A 124 -0.38 -1.56 -13.46
C PRO A 124 -1.44 -0.51 -13.76
N VAL A 125 -1.45 0.57 -12.97
CA VAL A 125 -2.45 1.64 -13.06
C VAL A 125 -1.77 3.00 -13.01
N SER A 126 -2.14 3.89 -13.93
CA SER A 126 -1.72 5.28 -13.96
C SER A 126 -2.78 6.18 -13.33
N TYR A 127 -2.34 7.14 -12.56
CA TYR A 127 -3.18 8.10 -11.84
C TYR A 127 -2.84 9.51 -12.30
N THR A 128 -3.85 10.24 -12.67
CA THR A 128 -3.78 11.67 -12.88
C THR A 128 -4.58 12.37 -11.79
N HIS A 129 -4.10 13.50 -11.35
CA HIS A 129 -4.65 14.28 -10.23
C HIS A 129 -6.12 14.64 -10.47
N LEU A 130 -6.92 14.43 -9.44
CA LEU A 130 -8.31 14.86 -9.37
C LEU A 130 -8.37 16.38 -9.22
N THR A 131 -8.87 17.09 -10.23
CA THR A 131 -9.29 18.48 -10.06
C THR A 131 -10.64 18.48 -9.37
N LEU A 132 -10.65 18.63 -8.03
CA LEU A 132 -11.89 18.85 -7.31
C LEU A 132 -12.52 20.14 -7.84
N PRO A 133 -13.80 20.14 -8.23
CA PRO A 133 -14.51 21.38 -8.50
C PRO A 133 -14.51 22.22 -7.21
N THR A 134 -13.99 23.43 -7.31
CA THR A 134 -14.03 24.45 -6.25
C THR A 134 -15.46 24.92 -5.98
#